data_121466aff0daaed830d316e58fe76cce
#
_entry.id   121466aff0daaed830d316e58fe76cce
#
_cell.length_a   1.000
_cell.length_b   1.000
_cell.length_c   1.000
_cell.angle_alpha   90.00
_cell.angle_beta   90.00
_cell.angle_gamma   90.00
#
_symmetry.space_group_name_H-M   'P 1'
#
loop_
_entity.id
_entity.type
_entity.pdbx_description
1 polymer ?
#
loop_
_entity_poly.entity_id
_entity_poly.type
_entity_poly.pdbx_seq_one_letter_code
_entity_poly.pdbx_strand_id
1 'polypeptide(L)'
;MAQFRVKMDLVPGTQTYLWLTPTKAGRFELLCEELCGIAHHTMRGAIIVDQRADYDAWIAKQQTFAESQVVVAGNADMGATQYAICGACHGQQGEGSVAMNAPKLAGQSGWYLERQIKAYQNGLRGVHEDDIYGKQMAPMAATLFDDASIANVIAYIQSFPDTPAPHTIDGDADHGQRLYRVCSYCHGKDGMGKQALNAPRTAGMTDWYMARQLQNFKDGVRGTHKQDFYGMQMGFMGAIVQDEQAINDLMAYINTL
;
A
#
# COMPACT_ATOMS: atom_id res chain seq x y z
N MET A 1 10.14 -21.60 14.52
CA MET A 1 9.77 -22.75 13.65
C MET A 1 9.87 -24.04 14.43
N ALA A 2 8.80 -24.42 15.10
CA ALA A 2 8.81 -25.56 16.05
C ALA A 2 9.23 -26.90 15.40
N GLN A 3 8.68 -27.22 14.23
CA GLN A 3 8.94 -28.47 13.52
C GLN A 3 10.39 -28.59 13.01
N PHE A 4 11.06 -27.47 12.79
CA PHE A 4 12.48 -27.41 12.43
C PHE A 4 13.40 -27.28 13.64
N ARG A 5 12.82 -27.16 14.85
CA ARG A 5 13.53 -26.96 16.12
C ARG A 5 14.49 -25.76 16.08
N VAL A 6 14.06 -24.70 15.41
CA VAL A 6 14.86 -23.48 15.22
C VAL A 6 14.10 -22.27 15.67
N LYS A 7 14.79 -21.44 16.44
CA LYS A 7 14.45 -20.04 16.75
C LYS A 7 15.63 -19.19 16.33
N MET A 8 15.37 -18.03 15.73
CA MET A 8 16.39 -17.07 15.35
C MET A 8 15.81 -15.67 15.44
N ASP A 9 16.53 -14.80 16.12
CA ASP A 9 16.14 -13.40 16.26
C ASP A 9 16.54 -12.61 15.01
N LEU A 10 15.65 -11.71 14.59
CA LEU A 10 15.90 -10.74 13.52
C LEU A 10 16.32 -9.42 14.16
N VAL A 11 17.63 -9.19 14.24
CA VAL A 11 18.21 -7.99 14.87
C VAL A 11 18.46 -6.95 13.78
N PRO A 12 17.93 -5.70 13.90
CA PRO A 12 18.18 -4.64 12.94
C PRO A 12 19.67 -4.37 12.75
N GLY A 13 20.10 -4.25 11.49
CA GLY A 13 21.49 -4.02 11.12
C GLY A 13 22.40 -5.26 11.19
N THR A 14 21.86 -6.42 11.59
CA THR A 14 22.59 -7.68 11.63
C THR A 14 22.06 -8.62 10.55
N GLN A 15 22.96 -9.23 9.81
CA GLN A 15 22.61 -10.27 8.84
C GLN A 15 22.75 -11.63 9.52
N THR A 16 21.64 -12.37 9.60
CA THR A 16 21.62 -13.72 10.19
C THR A 16 21.36 -14.75 9.11
N TYR A 17 21.93 -15.93 9.26
CA TYR A 17 21.85 -17.02 8.28
C TYR A 17 21.36 -18.29 8.94
N LEU A 18 20.46 -18.96 8.26
CA LEU A 18 19.97 -20.27 8.64
C LEU A 18 19.86 -21.13 7.37
N TRP A 19 20.39 -22.33 7.42
CA TRP A 19 20.22 -23.30 6.37
C TRP A 19 19.62 -24.58 6.94
N LEU A 20 18.73 -25.17 6.19
CA LEU A 20 18.00 -26.36 6.56
C LEU A 20 17.97 -27.33 5.38
N THR A 21 18.02 -28.61 5.69
CA THR A 21 17.71 -29.67 4.71
C THR A 21 16.40 -30.31 5.13
N PRO A 22 15.27 -29.97 4.51
CA PRO A 22 13.99 -30.56 4.84
C PRO A 22 13.97 -32.03 4.49
N THR A 23 13.43 -32.85 5.38
CA THR A 23 13.31 -34.31 5.19
C THR A 23 11.90 -34.77 4.87
N LYS A 24 10.91 -33.86 5.00
CA LYS A 24 9.50 -34.17 4.78
C LYS A 24 8.82 -33.00 4.11
N ALA A 25 8.11 -33.27 3.00
CA ALA A 25 7.23 -32.29 2.38
C ALA A 25 6.03 -31.95 3.27
N GLY A 26 5.55 -30.72 3.18
CA GLY A 26 4.40 -30.25 3.93
C GLY A 26 4.39 -28.74 4.16
N ARG A 27 3.35 -28.29 4.87
CA ARG A 27 3.21 -26.89 5.31
C ARG A 27 3.49 -26.80 6.80
N PHE A 28 4.44 -25.97 7.16
CA PHE A 28 4.90 -25.80 8.55
C PHE A 28 4.68 -24.35 8.98
N GLU A 29 4.28 -24.19 10.24
CA GLU A 29 3.99 -22.86 10.78
C GLU A 29 5.28 -22.13 11.16
N LEU A 30 5.34 -20.84 10.79
CA LEU A 30 6.33 -19.89 11.22
C LEU A 30 5.66 -18.90 12.17
N LEU A 31 6.16 -18.77 13.37
CA LEU A 31 5.62 -17.90 14.42
C LEU A 31 6.67 -16.88 14.83
N CYS A 32 6.23 -15.70 15.22
CA CYS A 32 7.02 -14.80 16.05
C CYS A 32 7.01 -15.34 17.49
N GLU A 33 8.18 -15.49 18.09
CA GLU A 33 8.34 -16.00 19.45
C GLU A 33 8.95 -14.98 20.42
N GLU A 34 9.10 -13.72 19.95
CA GLU A 34 9.53 -12.58 20.75
C GLU A 34 8.38 -11.58 20.91
N LEU A 35 8.25 -10.99 22.10
CA LEU A 35 7.30 -9.91 22.33
C LEU A 35 7.73 -8.66 21.56
N CYS A 36 7.21 -8.51 20.35
CA CYS A 36 7.63 -7.50 19.37
C CYS A 36 6.61 -6.37 19.16
N GLY A 37 5.57 -6.30 19.99
CA GLY A 37 4.56 -5.26 19.92
C GLY A 37 3.13 -5.77 19.83
N ILE A 38 2.19 -4.88 19.60
CA ILE A 38 0.74 -5.16 19.68
C ILE A 38 0.29 -6.23 18.69
N ALA A 39 0.89 -6.26 17.47
CA ALA A 39 0.55 -7.23 16.44
C ALA A 39 1.28 -8.59 16.58
N HIS A 40 1.98 -8.84 17.69
CA HIS A 40 2.75 -10.07 17.90
C HIS A 40 1.95 -11.35 17.60
N HIS A 41 0.72 -11.43 18.06
CA HIS A 41 -0.14 -12.60 17.88
C HIS A 41 -0.57 -12.85 16.42
N THR A 42 -0.46 -11.85 15.54
CA THR A 42 -0.78 -11.96 14.12
C THR A 42 0.44 -12.24 13.25
N MET A 43 1.64 -12.16 13.81
CA MET A 43 2.91 -12.40 13.08
C MET A 43 3.11 -13.89 12.86
N ARG A 44 2.38 -14.40 11.88
CA ARG A 44 2.40 -15.80 11.46
C ARG A 44 2.77 -15.91 9.99
N GLY A 45 3.47 -16.96 9.65
CA GLY A 45 3.82 -17.31 8.28
C GLY A 45 3.77 -18.82 8.08
N ALA A 46 4.17 -19.25 6.91
CA ALA A 46 4.28 -20.65 6.59
C ALA A 46 5.58 -20.93 5.82
N ILE A 47 6.20 -22.04 6.14
CA ILE A 47 7.23 -22.65 5.33
C ILE A 47 6.59 -23.80 4.58
N ILE A 48 6.65 -23.75 3.28
CA ILE A 48 6.17 -24.80 2.40
C ILE A 48 7.39 -25.58 1.91
N VAL A 49 7.38 -26.87 2.15
CA VAL A 49 8.39 -27.81 1.65
C VAL A 49 7.72 -28.66 0.61
N ASP A 50 8.07 -28.44 -0.63
CA ASP A 50 7.53 -29.17 -1.78
C ASP A 50 8.51 -30.25 -2.27
N GLN A 51 7.99 -31.18 -3.03
CA GLN A 51 8.84 -32.01 -3.88
C GLN A 51 9.52 -31.12 -4.92
N ARG A 52 10.72 -31.53 -5.36
CA ARG A 52 11.53 -30.72 -6.27
C ARG A 52 10.77 -30.24 -7.52
N ALA A 53 10.01 -31.14 -8.15
CA ALA A 53 9.23 -30.79 -9.35
C ALA A 53 8.13 -29.75 -9.08
N ASP A 54 7.46 -29.83 -7.94
CA ASP A 54 6.41 -28.87 -7.55
C ASP A 54 7.01 -27.50 -7.23
N TYR A 55 8.15 -27.48 -6.53
CA TYR A 55 8.89 -26.24 -6.28
C TYR A 55 9.36 -25.59 -7.58
N ASP A 56 9.95 -26.36 -8.50
CA ASP A 56 10.42 -25.83 -9.79
C ASP A 56 9.26 -25.30 -10.62
N ALA A 57 8.10 -25.97 -10.61
CA ALA A 57 6.89 -25.48 -11.27
C ALA A 57 6.30 -24.23 -10.62
N TRP A 58 6.44 -24.09 -9.30
CA TRP A 58 6.02 -22.90 -8.59
C TRP A 58 6.95 -21.73 -8.87
N ILE A 59 8.28 -21.91 -8.74
CA ILE A 59 9.25 -20.81 -8.94
C ILE A 59 9.24 -20.31 -10.39
N ALA A 60 9.01 -21.18 -11.37
CA ALA A 60 8.89 -20.81 -12.78
C ALA A 60 7.71 -19.87 -13.09
N LYS A 61 6.73 -19.79 -12.19
CA LYS A 61 5.57 -18.88 -12.29
C LYS A 61 5.76 -17.57 -11.54
N GLN A 62 6.84 -17.44 -10.77
CA GLN A 62 7.09 -16.23 -9.99
C GLN A 62 7.82 -15.21 -10.86
N GLN A 63 7.38 -13.98 -10.79
CA GLN A 63 8.11 -12.87 -11.39
C GLN A 63 9.33 -12.53 -10.52
N THR A 64 10.45 -12.30 -11.16
CA THR A 64 11.60 -11.68 -10.49
C THR A 64 11.27 -10.23 -10.14
N PHE A 65 12.00 -9.66 -9.19
CA PHE A 65 11.84 -8.24 -8.85
C PHE A 65 12.06 -7.34 -10.09
N ALA A 66 13.03 -7.65 -10.93
CA ALA A 66 13.29 -6.90 -12.17
C ALA A 66 12.10 -6.95 -13.14
N GLU A 67 11.49 -8.14 -13.33
CA GLU A 67 10.29 -8.28 -14.18
C GLU A 67 9.08 -7.57 -13.58
N SER A 68 8.94 -7.55 -12.25
CA SER A 68 7.87 -6.83 -11.58
C SER A 68 8.00 -5.30 -11.69
N GLN A 69 9.19 -4.80 -12.05
CA GLN A 69 9.48 -3.38 -12.26
C GLN A 69 9.31 -2.94 -13.73
N VAL A 70 8.98 -3.86 -14.64
CA VAL A 70 8.67 -3.49 -16.03
C VAL A 70 7.36 -2.71 -16.05
N VAL A 71 7.49 -1.39 -15.96
CA VAL A 71 6.38 -0.47 -16.18
C VAL A 71 6.13 -0.43 -17.69
N VAL A 72 4.92 -0.72 -18.14
CA VAL A 72 4.52 -0.44 -19.52
C VAL A 72 4.71 1.06 -19.74
N ALA A 73 5.59 1.43 -20.65
CA ALA A 73 5.83 2.83 -20.96
C ALA A 73 4.54 3.45 -21.52
N GLY A 74 3.95 4.40 -20.78
CA GLY A 74 2.75 5.09 -21.20
C GLY A 74 3.07 6.28 -22.11
N ASN A 75 2.12 6.62 -22.97
CA ASN A 75 2.15 7.83 -23.79
C ASN A 75 1.32 8.92 -23.07
N ALA A 76 1.99 9.98 -22.60
CA ALA A 76 1.35 11.07 -21.87
C ALA A 76 0.33 11.87 -22.71
N ASP A 77 0.57 12.02 -24.03
CA ASP A 77 -0.36 12.73 -24.92
C ASP A 77 -1.69 11.97 -25.06
N MET A 78 -1.61 10.64 -25.19
CA MET A 78 -2.81 9.79 -25.14
C MET A 78 -3.46 9.81 -23.78
N GLY A 79 -2.65 9.82 -22.72
CA GLY A 79 -3.07 9.92 -21.34
C GLY A 79 -3.84 11.20 -21.04
N ALA A 80 -3.48 12.31 -21.64
CA ALA A 80 -4.18 13.59 -21.48
C ALA A 80 -5.66 13.51 -21.89
N THR A 81 -5.95 12.85 -23.01
CA THR A 81 -7.32 12.65 -23.47
C THR A 81 -8.09 11.72 -22.53
N GLN A 82 -7.46 10.65 -22.07
CA GLN A 82 -8.07 9.68 -21.15
C GLN A 82 -8.27 10.26 -19.76
N TYR A 83 -7.37 11.16 -19.30
CA TYR A 83 -7.45 11.80 -17.99
C TYR A 83 -8.61 12.79 -17.87
N ALA A 84 -9.17 13.27 -18.95
CA ALA A 84 -10.26 14.28 -18.93
C ALA A 84 -11.41 13.90 -17.97
N ILE A 85 -11.79 12.63 -17.95
CA ILE A 85 -12.84 12.13 -17.05
C ILE A 85 -12.36 12.10 -15.58
N CYS A 86 -11.10 11.79 -15.35
CA CYS A 86 -10.50 11.75 -14.01
C CYS A 86 -10.35 13.16 -13.44
N GLY A 87 -9.96 14.11 -14.31
CA GLY A 87 -9.77 15.52 -13.97
C GLY A 87 -11.02 16.22 -13.47
N ALA A 88 -12.20 15.73 -13.83
CA ALA A 88 -13.48 16.25 -13.34
C ALA A 88 -13.60 16.17 -11.80
N CYS A 89 -13.00 15.16 -11.18
CA CYS A 89 -12.99 14.97 -9.72
C CYS A 89 -11.61 15.26 -9.11
N HIS A 90 -10.53 14.76 -9.72
CA HIS A 90 -9.18 14.85 -9.17
C HIS A 90 -8.44 16.16 -9.50
N GLY A 91 -9.09 17.09 -10.24
CA GLY A 91 -8.50 18.34 -10.66
C GLY A 91 -7.71 18.19 -11.98
N GLN A 92 -7.50 19.31 -12.67
CA GLN A 92 -6.88 19.32 -14.00
C GLN A 92 -5.39 18.97 -13.96
N GLN A 93 -4.75 19.17 -12.81
CA GLN A 93 -3.34 18.83 -12.56
C GLN A 93 -3.20 17.75 -11.47
N GLY A 94 -4.27 16.99 -11.20
CA GLY A 94 -4.23 15.94 -10.20
C GLY A 94 -4.06 16.45 -8.77
N GLU A 95 -4.41 17.71 -8.51
CA GLU A 95 -4.30 18.36 -7.21
C GLU A 95 -5.28 17.83 -6.17
N GLY A 96 -6.35 17.17 -6.60
CA GLY A 96 -7.43 16.67 -5.77
C GLY A 96 -8.51 17.70 -5.48
N SER A 97 -9.61 17.28 -4.87
CA SER A 97 -10.72 18.11 -4.47
C SER A 97 -11.41 17.58 -3.21
N VAL A 98 -11.40 18.39 -2.15
CA VAL A 98 -12.14 18.06 -0.91
C VAL A 98 -13.63 17.97 -1.19
N ALA A 99 -14.18 18.91 -1.97
CA ALA A 99 -15.60 18.96 -2.29
C ALA A 99 -16.09 17.74 -3.06
N MET A 100 -15.23 17.16 -3.93
CA MET A 100 -15.52 15.95 -4.70
C MET A 100 -15.08 14.67 -3.99
N ASN A 101 -14.50 14.77 -2.79
CA ASN A 101 -13.88 13.66 -2.06
C ASN A 101 -12.83 12.88 -2.88
N ALA A 102 -12.20 13.56 -3.81
CA ALA A 102 -11.20 13.00 -4.70
C ALA A 102 -9.79 13.40 -4.25
N PRO A 103 -8.90 12.45 -3.91
CA PRO A 103 -7.57 12.77 -3.43
C PRO A 103 -6.65 13.30 -4.54
N LYS A 104 -5.58 13.96 -4.11
CA LYS A 104 -4.46 14.32 -4.97
C LYS A 104 -3.84 13.06 -5.61
N LEU A 105 -3.53 13.15 -6.91
CA LEU A 105 -2.84 12.12 -7.69
C LEU A 105 -1.41 12.54 -8.05
N ALA A 106 -1.21 13.85 -8.31
CA ALA A 106 0.10 14.40 -8.64
C ALA A 106 1.14 14.05 -7.56
N GLY A 107 2.36 13.71 -7.98
CA GLY A 107 3.43 13.30 -7.08
C GLY A 107 3.29 11.92 -6.46
N GLN A 108 2.18 11.20 -6.66
CA GLN A 108 2.08 9.83 -6.20
C GLN A 108 2.84 8.89 -7.15
N SER A 109 3.42 7.82 -6.59
CA SER A 109 4.18 6.82 -7.35
C SER A 109 3.31 6.12 -8.41
N GLY A 110 3.79 6.05 -9.66
CA GLY A 110 3.04 5.46 -10.78
C GLY A 110 2.66 4.00 -10.53
N TRP A 111 3.58 3.18 -9.98
CA TRP A 111 3.29 1.79 -9.61
C TRP A 111 2.14 1.67 -8.59
N TYR A 112 2.00 2.67 -7.69
CA TYR A 112 0.92 2.66 -6.72
C TYR A 112 -0.42 3.06 -7.36
N LEU A 113 -0.40 4.07 -8.24
CA LEU A 113 -1.59 4.47 -9.00
C LEU A 113 -2.11 3.30 -9.84
N GLU A 114 -1.23 2.62 -10.58
CA GLU A 114 -1.58 1.41 -11.35
C GLU A 114 -2.24 0.35 -10.47
N ARG A 115 -1.59 0.01 -9.35
CA ARG A 115 -2.12 -0.98 -8.42
C ARG A 115 -3.49 -0.58 -7.87
N GLN A 116 -3.73 0.69 -7.58
CA GLN A 116 -5.02 1.13 -7.07
C GLN A 116 -6.11 1.08 -8.15
N ILE A 117 -5.81 1.48 -9.38
CA ILE A 117 -6.74 1.34 -10.51
C ILE A 117 -7.13 -0.13 -10.68
N LYS A 118 -6.14 -1.02 -10.76
CA LYS A 118 -6.37 -2.47 -10.88
C LYS A 118 -7.11 -3.05 -9.67
N ALA A 119 -6.88 -2.55 -8.47
CA ALA A 119 -7.60 -2.98 -7.28
C ALA A 119 -9.10 -2.63 -7.34
N TYR A 120 -9.46 -1.48 -7.88
CA TYR A 120 -10.86 -1.13 -8.14
C TYR A 120 -11.46 -2.00 -9.24
N GLN A 121 -10.75 -2.22 -10.35
CA GLN A 121 -11.23 -3.05 -11.48
C GLN A 121 -11.48 -4.50 -11.06
N ASN A 122 -10.64 -5.03 -10.18
CA ASN A 122 -10.71 -6.43 -9.73
C ASN A 122 -11.57 -6.62 -8.46
N GLY A 123 -12.26 -5.60 -7.99
CA GLY A 123 -13.11 -5.69 -6.80
C GLY A 123 -12.36 -5.92 -5.49
N LEU A 124 -11.06 -5.63 -5.46
CA LEU A 124 -10.27 -5.65 -4.21
C LEU A 124 -10.55 -4.41 -3.36
N ARG A 125 -11.10 -3.37 -3.97
CA ARG A 125 -11.39 -2.07 -3.39
C ARG A 125 -12.68 -1.49 -3.97
N GLY A 126 -13.41 -0.69 -3.16
CA GLY A 126 -14.66 -0.04 -3.60
C GLY A 126 -15.88 -0.98 -3.64
N VAL A 127 -15.84 -2.11 -2.92
CA VAL A 127 -16.94 -3.09 -2.87
C VAL A 127 -17.64 -3.15 -1.50
N HIS A 128 -16.98 -2.70 -0.43
CA HIS A 128 -17.57 -2.67 0.90
C HIS A 128 -18.75 -1.69 0.94
N GLU A 129 -19.80 -2.00 1.73
CA GLU A 129 -21.02 -1.18 1.77
C GLU A 129 -20.73 0.25 2.27
N ASP A 130 -19.80 0.42 3.18
CA ASP A 130 -19.42 1.70 3.75
C ASP A 130 -18.35 2.44 2.94
N ASP A 131 -17.73 1.83 1.90
CA ASP A 131 -16.77 2.53 1.02
C ASP A 131 -17.50 3.32 -0.08
N ILE A 132 -18.28 4.32 0.33
CA ILE A 132 -19.12 5.13 -0.59
C ILE A 132 -18.27 5.73 -1.72
N TYR A 133 -17.12 6.30 -1.38
CA TYR A 133 -16.24 6.96 -2.37
C TYR A 133 -15.46 5.95 -3.20
N GLY A 134 -15.10 4.81 -2.64
CA GLY A 134 -14.53 3.71 -3.40
C GLY A 134 -15.50 3.14 -4.43
N LYS A 135 -16.78 3.03 -4.08
CA LYS A 135 -17.85 2.65 -5.02
C LYS A 135 -18.02 3.63 -6.17
N GLN A 136 -17.79 4.94 -5.93
CA GLN A 136 -17.79 5.95 -6.98
C GLN A 136 -16.56 5.82 -7.89
N MET A 137 -15.39 5.50 -7.32
CA MET A 137 -14.14 5.37 -8.07
C MET A 137 -14.08 4.08 -8.91
N ALA A 138 -14.72 2.99 -8.47
CA ALA A 138 -14.66 1.70 -9.16
C ALA A 138 -15.14 1.76 -10.63
N PRO A 139 -16.33 2.33 -10.97
CA PRO A 139 -16.73 2.49 -12.36
C PRO A 139 -15.82 3.44 -13.15
N MET A 140 -15.19 4.43 -12.52
CA MET A 140 -14.24 5.31 -13.19
C MET A 140 -12.96 4.54 -13.57
N ALA A 141 -12.44 3.72 -12.67
CA ALA A 141 -11.30 2.84 -12.95
C ALA A 141 -11.60 1.87 -14.11
N ALA A 142 -12.84 1.37 -14.23
CA ALA A 142 -13.25 0.46 -15.28
C ALA A 142 -13.26 1.11 -16.69
N THR A 143 -13.22 2.44 -16.80
CA THR A 143 -13.07 3.12 -18.10
C THR A 143 -11.71 2.92 -18.75
N LEU A 144 -10.70 2.56 -17.95
CA LEU A 144 -9.35 2.21 -18.41
C LEU A 144 -9.32 0.68 -18.63
N PHE A 145 -9.67 0.23 -19.82
CA PHE A 145 -9.99 -1.17 -20.10
C PHE A 145 -8.78 -2.09 -20.37
N ASP A 146 -7.58 -1.53 -20.52
CA ASP A 146 -6.34 -2.28 -20.75
C ASP A 146 -5.13 -1.64 -20.05
N ASP A 147 -4.04 -2.39 -19.95
CA ASP A 147 -2.80 -1.94 -19.31
C ASP A 147 -2.18 -0.73 -20.03
N ALA A 148 -2.37 -0.59 -21.34
CA ALA A 148 -1.86 0.55 -22.10
C ALA A 148 -2.60 1.84 -21.72
N SER A 149 -3.93 1.80 -21.59
CA SER A 149 -4.71 2.97 -21.14
C SER A 149 -4.38 3.39 -19.71
N ILE A 150 -4.16 2.42 -18.82
CA ILE A 150 -3.70 2.69 -17.45
C ILE A 150 -2.31 3.35 -17.48
N ALA A 151 -1.36 2.78 -18.24
CA ALA A 151 -0.01 3.31 -18.35
C ALA A 151 0.01 4.74 -18.95
N ASN A 152 -0.81 5.02 -19.96
CA ASN A 152 -0.93 6.34 -20.58
C ASN A 152 -1.42 7.39 -19.57
N VAL A 153 -2.49 7.10 -18.84
CA VAL A 153 -3.03 8.01 -17.81
C VAL A 153 -2.01 8.25 -16.71
N ILE A 154 -1.29 7.22 -16.26
CA ILE A 154 -0.24 7.36 -15.25
C ILE A 154 0.91 8.23 -15.76
N ALA A 155 1.36 8.01 -17.02
CA ALA A 155 2.41 8.83 -17.61
C ALA A 155 2.01 10.32 -17.65
N TYR A 156 0.74 10.60 -17.96
CA TYR A 156 0.22 11.98 -17.92
C TYR A 156 0.15 12.54 -16.51
N ILE A 157 -0.36 11.78 -15.53
CA ILE A 157 -0.39 12.20 -14.11
C ILE A 157 1.02 12.50 -13.58
N GLN A 158 2.01 11.70 -13.97
CA GLN A 158 3.40 11.91 -13.57
C GLN A 158 4.07 13.14 -14.19
N SER A 159 3.47 13.74 -15.22
CA SER A 159 3.91 15.01 -15.78
C SER A 159 3.40 16.25 -15.00
N PHE A 160 2.48 16.06 -14.06
CA PHE A 160 1.92 17.16 -13.27
C PHE A 160 2.92 17.72 -12.25
N PRO A 161 2.85 19.02 -11.94
CA PRO A 161 3.62 19.61 -10.86
C PRO A 161 3.34 18.91 -9.52
N ASP A 162 4.40 18.54 -8.82
CA ASP A 162 4.28 17.95 -7.48
C ASP A 162 4.25 19.03 -6.39
N THR A 163 3.15 19.78 -6.33
CA THR A 163 2.91 20.75 -5.25
C THR A 163 2.27 20.03 -4.07
N PRO A 164 2.81 20.16 -2.83
CA PRO A 164 2.18 19.57 -1.65
C PRO A 164 0.71 19.94 -1.52
N ALA A 165 -0.12 18.99 -1.09
CA ALA A 165 -1.54 19.26 -0.84
C ALA A 165 -1.70 20.23 0.33
N PRO A 166 -2.75 21.07 0.32
CA PRO A 166 -3.09 21.91 1.48
C PRO A 166 -3.33 21.05 2.73
N HIS A 167 -2.88 21.52 3.87
CA HIS A 167 -3.15 20.89 5.15
C HIS A 167 -4.59 21.24 5.58
N THR A 168 -5.35 20.24 5.97
CA THR A 168 -6.76 20.38 6.37
C THR A 168 -7.04 19.79 7.75
N ILE A 169 -6.08 19.06 8.31
CA ILE A 169 -6.19 18.41 9.62
C ILE A 169 -5.19 19.04 10.58
N ASP A 170 -5.71 19.50 11.71
CA ASP A 170 -4.92 19.98 12.84
C ASP A 170 -4.67 18.84 13.84
N GLY A 171 -3.50 18.83 14.49
CA GLY A 171 -3.12 17.84 15.49
C GLY A 171 -1.78 18.12 16.14
N ASP A 172 -1.41 17.30 17.13
CA ASP A 172 -0.10 17.36 17.79
C ASP A 172 0.95 16.62 16.94
N ALA A 173 1.75 17.39 16.17
CA ALA A 173 2.79 16.84 15.31
C ALA A 173 3.88 16.09 16.11
N ASP A 174 4.18 16.49 17.36
CA ASP A 174 5.16 15.79 18.20
C ASP A 174 4.65 14.42 18.64
N HIS A 175 3.37 14.31 18.96
CA HIS A 175 2.72 13.02 19.19
C HIS A 175 2.69 12.20 17.90
N GLY A 176 2.30 12.80 16.79
CA GLY A 176 2.30 12.19 15.46
C GLY A 176 3.66 11.64 15.05
N GLN A 177 4.75 12.35 15.36
CA GLN A 177 6.12 11.89 15.11
C GLN A 177 6.43 10.57 15.87
N ARG A 178 5.99 10.48 17.11
CA ARG A 178 6.17 9.23 17.90
C ARG A 178 5.41 8.06 17.29
N LEU A 179 4.18 8.30 16.83
CA LEU A 179 3.35 7.31 16.14
C LEU A 179 3.96 6.91 14.79
N TYR A 180 4.45 7.88 14.02
CA TYR A 180 4.99 7.65 12.68
C TYR A 180 6.26 6.77 12.68
N ARG A 181 6.96 6.64 13.79
CA ARG A 181 8.17 5.80 13.86
C ARG A 181 7.94 4.39 13.32
N VAL A 182 6.80 3.78 13.65
CA VAL A 182 6.44 2.44 13.14
C VAL A 182 6.13 2.49 11.64
N CYS A 183 5.41 3.49 11.19
CA CYS A 183 5.02 3.68 9.78
C CYS A 183 6.23 3.92 8.88
N SER A 184 7.25 4.61 9.41
CA SER A 184 8.47 4.99 8.69
C SER A 184 9.30 3.80 8.18
N TYR A 185 9.17 2.61 8.78
CA TYR A 185 9.86 1.42 8.30
C TYR A 185 9.44 1.05 6.87
N CYS A 186 8.16 1.19 6.57
CA CYS A 186 7.61 0.91 5.25
C CYS A 186 7.49 2.19 4.40
N HIS A 187 6.95 3.28 4.95
CA HIS A 187 6.66 4.50 4.19
C HIS A 187 7.86 5.46 4.05
N GLY A 188 9.01 5.14 4.66
CA GLY A 188 10.19 6.01 4.67
C GLY A 188 10.14 7.03 5.80
N LYS A 189 11.31 7.50 6.26
CA LYS A 189 11.40 8.56 7.28
C LYS A 189 10.95 9.92 6.73
N ASP A 190 11.06 10.07 5.42
CA ASP A 190 10.68 11.22 4.62
C ASP A 190 9.27 11.12 4.01
N GLY A 191 8.55 10.04 4.31
CA GLY A 191 7.21 9.80 3.77
C GLY A 191 7.16 9.52 2.27
N MET A 192 8.30 9.32 1.59
CA MET A 192 8.35 9.12 0.14
C MET A 192 7.97 7.71 -0.32
N GLY A 193 7.74 6.80 0.64
CA GLY A 193 7.36 5.43 0.33
C GLY A 193 8.54 4.54 -0.04
N LYS A 194 8.27 3.25 -0.16
CA LYS A 194 9.26 2.24 -0.61
C LYS A 194 8.57 1.21 -1.49
N GLN A 195 8.82 1.25 -2.79
CA GLN A 195 8.21 0.31 -3.75
C GLN A 195 8.52 -1.16 -3.40
N ALA A 196 9.76 -1.45 -2.99
CA ALA A 196 10.16 -2.80 -2.58
C ALA A 196 9.34 -3.37 -1.41
N LEU A 197 8.73 -2.51 -0.60
CA LEU A 197 7.82 -2.87 0.50
C LEU A 197 6.35 -2.64 0.14
N ASN A 198 6.07 -2.26 -1.11
CA ASN A 198 4.73 -1.89 -1.58
C ASN A 198 4.05 -0.79 -0.74
N ALA A 199 4.85 0.04 -0.09
CA ALA A 199 4.40 1.15 0.74
C ALA A 199 4.42 2.46 -0.06
N PRO A 200 3.27 3.09 -0.32
CA PRO A 200 3.20 4.31 -1.13
C PRO A 200 3.73 5.53 -0.39
N ARG A 201 3.97 6.59 -1.17
CA ARG A 201 4.24 7.92 -0.66
C ARG A 201 3.07 8.44 0.18
N THR A 202 3.40 9.10 1.27
CA THR A 202 2.47 9.81 2.17
C THR A 202 2.77 11.31 2.24
N ALA A 203 4.03 11.72 2.19
CA ALA A 203 4.45 13.12 2.25
C ALA A 203 3.87 13.94 1.10
N GLY A 204 3.33 15.13 1.40
CA GLY A 204 2.74 16.04 0.44
C GLY A 204 1.44 15.55 -0.23
N MET A 205 0.86 14.45 0.26
CA MET A 205 -0.43 13.93 -0.20
C MET A 205 -1.57 14.50 0.64
N THR A 206 -2.82 14.26 0.23
CA THR A 206 -4.03 14.81 0.88
C THR A 206 -4.25 14.19 2.25
N ASP A 207 -4.11 14.96 3.33
CA ASP A 207 -4.19 14.51 4.73
C ASP A 207 -5.57 13.94 5.10
N TRP A 208 -6.67 14.64 4.78
CA TRP A 208 -8.04 14.16 5.03
C TRP A 208 -8.33 12.82 4.35
N TYR A 209 -7.74 12.60 3.16
CA TYR A 209 -7.90 11.32 2.47
C TYR A 209 -7.07 10.21 3.15
N MET A 210 -5.83 10.52 3.53
CA MET A 210 -4.99 9.56 4.26
C MET A 210 -5.62 9.17 5.60
N ALA A 211 -6.15 10.14 6.35
CA ALA A 211 -6.88 9.89 7.59
C ALA A 211 -8.07 8.95 7.36
N ARG A 212 -8.90 9.25 6.36
CA ARG A 212 -10.04 8.39 5.97
C ARG A 212 -9.58 6.99 5.57
N GLN A 213 -8.52 6.86 4.79
CA GLN A 213 -8.04 5.55 4.38
C GLN A 213 -7.48 4.75 5.56
N LEU A 214 -6.79 5.40 6.49
CA LEU A 214 -6.31 4.77 7.71
C LEU A 214 -7.48 4.28 8.56
N GLN A 215 -8.53 5.09 8.70
CA GLN A 215 -9.76 4.70 9.37
C GLN A 215 -10.45 3.52 8.65
N ASN A 216 -10.57 3.57 7.31
CA ASN A 216 -11.14 2.49 6.52
C ASN A 216 -10.37 1.16 6.69
N PHE A 217 -9.06 1.21 6.79
CA PHE A 217 -8.25 0.03 7.11
C PHE A 217 -8.51 -0.49 8.52
N LYS A 218 -8.64 0.42 9.49
CA LYS A 218 -8.90 0.09 10.89
C LYS A 218 -10.27 -0.56 11.07
N ASP A 219 -11.29 -0.05 10.37
CA ASP A 219 -12.68 -0.51 10.47
C ASP A 219 -12.99 -1.72 9.56
N GLY A 220 -12.00 -2.19 8.78
CA GLY A 220 -12.19 -3.30 7.87
C GLY A 220 -13.00 -2.95 6.61
N VAL A 221 -13.22 -1.68 6.34
CA VAL A 221 -13.84 -1.18 5.10
C VAL A 221 -12.90 -1.38 3.91
N ARG A 222 -11.58 -1.38 4.17
CA ARG A 222 -10.53 -1.59 3.18
C ARG A 222 -9.50 -2.61 3.71
N GLY A 223 -8.91 -3.40 2.79
CA GLY A 223 -7.85 -4.36 3.13
C GLY A 223 -8.36 -5.69 3.68
N THR A 224 -9.62 -6.04 3.48
CA THR A 224 -10.21 -7.30 3.94
C THR A 224 -10.33 -8.37 2.84
N HIS A 225 -10.14 -7.99 1.58
CA HIS A 225 -10.20 -8.95 0.49
C HIS A 225 -8.99 -9.91 0.52
N LYS A 226 -9.23 -11.22 0.35
CA LYS A 226 -8.19 -12.27 0.48
C LYS A 226 -6.99 -12.10 -0.45
N GLN A 227 -7.16 -11.40 -1.57
CA GLN A 227 -6.10 -11.12 -2.53
C GLN A 227 -5.43 -9.75 -2.30
N ASP A 228 -5.97 -8.89 -1.41
CA ASP A 228 -5.36 -7.61 -1.05
C ASP A 228 -4.37 -7.78 0.11
N PHE A 229 -3.30 -8.50 -0.14
CA PHE A 229 -2.28 -8.79 0.86
C PHE A 229 -1.70 -7.53 1.52
N TYR A 230 -1.44 -6.49 0.73
CA TYR A 230 -0.88 -5.24 1.23
C TYR A 230 -1.93 -4.38 1.95
N GLY A 231 -3.19 -4.45 1.53
CA GLY A 231 -4.29 -3.85 2.28
C GLY A 231 -4.50 -4.51 3.63
N MET A 232 -4.39 -5.83 3.71
CA MET A 232 -4.44 -6.55 5.00
C MET A 232 -3.31 -6.13 5.94
N GLN A 233 -2.08 -5.94 5.43
CA GLN A 233 -0.97 -5.41 6.24
C GLN A 233 -1.31 -4.02 6.80
N MET A 234 -1.88 -3.13 5.97
CA MET A 234 -2.31 -1.82 6.44
C MET A 234 -3.47 -1.89 7.43
N GLY A 235 -4.36 -2.88 7.33
CA GLY A 235 -5.39 -3.14 8.33
C GLY A 235 -4.80 -3.42 9.71
N PHE A 236 -3.80 -4.29 9.79
CA PHE A 236 -3.07 -4.55 11.05
C PHE A 236 -2.33 -3.32 11.57
N MET A 237 -1.72 -2.53 10.68
CA MET A 237 -1.02 -1.31 11.06
C MET A 237 -1.99 -0.21 11.49
N GLY A 238 -3.15 -0.08 10.85
CA GLY A 238 -4.22 0.86 11.25
C GLY A 238 -4.75 0.58 12.64
N ALA A 239 -4.83 -0.70 13.03
CA ALA A 239 -5.34 -1.10 14.35
C ALA A 239 -4.48 -0.64 15.53
N ILE A 240 -3.19 -0.29 15.30
CA ILE A 240 -2.33 0.24 16.38
C ILE A 240 -2.56 1.73 16.67
N VAL A 241 -3.22 2.46 15.77
CA VAL A 241 -3.59 3.85 15.97
C VAL A 241 -4.90 3.88 16.75
N GLN A 242 -4.88 4.40 17.98
CA GLN A 242 -5.93 4.14 18.96
C GLN A 242 -7.27 4.78 18.60
N ASP A 243 -7.26 6.06 18.26
CA ASP A 243 -8.46 6.87 18.08
C ASP A 243 -8.29 7.93 16.97
N GLU A 244 -9.33 8.71 16.76
CA GLU A 244 -9.36 9.78 15.75
C GLU A 244 -8.31 10.86 16.04
N GLN A 245 -8.08 11.20 17.32
CA GLN A 245 -7.08 12.19 17.68
C GLN A 245 -5.66 11.71 17.30
N ALA A 246 -5.35 10.44 17.54
CA ALA A 246 -4.08 9.85 17.15
C ALA A 246 -3.91 9.82 15.61
N ILE A 247 -5.00 9.62 14.86
CA ILE A 247 -4.98 9.76 13.39
C ILE A 247 -4.67 11.21 12.99
N ASN A 248 -5.33 12.18 13.61
CA ASN A 248 -5.14 13.61 13.33
C ASN A 248 -3.70 14.04 13.65
N ASP A 249 -3.15 13.62 14.79
CA ASP A 249 -1.78 13.89 15.19
C ASP A 249 -0.78 13.29 14.19
N LEU A 250 -1.05 12.07 13.74
CA LEU A 250 -0.24 11.41 12.72
C LEU A 250 -0.25 12.18 11.39
N MET A 251 -1.42 12.68 10.95
CA MET A 251 -1.54 13.51 9.76
C MET A 251 -0.82 14.84 9.91
N ALA A 252 -0.95 15.50 11.07
CA ALA A 252 -0.24 16.72 11.38
C ALA A 252 1.28 16.56 11.25
N TYR A 253 1.84 15.43 11.73
CA TYR A 253 3.27 15.15 11.52
C TYR A 253 3.61 14.86 10.06
N ILE A 254 2.82 14.03 9.35
CA ILE A 254 3.07 13.70 7.94
C ILE A 254 3.07 14.96 7.08
N ASN A 255 2.24 15.95 7.42
CA ASN A 255 2.22 17.25 6.76
C ASN A 255 3.52 18.06 6.94
N THR A 256 4.40 17.69 7.87
CA THR A 256 5.72 18.32 8.06
C THR A 256 6.84 17.67 7.24
N LEU A 257 6.56 16.53 6.58
CA LEU A 257 7.54 15.77 5.77
C LEU A 257 7.67 16.35 4.30
#